data_0607349da71a840fee6511c685085585
#
_entry.id   0607349da71a840fee6511c685085585
#
_cell.length_a   1.000
_cell.length_b   1.000
_cell.length_c   1.000
_cell.angle_alpha   90.00
_cell.angle_beta   90.00
_cell.angle_gamma   90.00
#
_symmetry.space_group_name_H-M   'P 1'
#
loop_
_entity.id
_entity.type
_entity.pdbx_description
1 polymer ?
#
loop_
_entity_poly.entity_id
_entity_poly.type
_entity_poly.pdbx_seq_one_letter_code
_entity_poly.pdbx_strand_id
1 'polypeptide(L)'
;MHARCRGSAARYRSVVTSYLEEPVDSLPFNTPDKSRRYATERYQGAVGLNWWRCDPTLQAAMRRHLGEDGLAWADPHLERVGALMGGPIAERAEVTDKDKPRLEKYDRWGHDISKVVMPATFEASKKDLLANAFDGAFRESALQAGVDPRPLGSAWTYLLSQAEIGMYCALGTGGDMVVRLAEDYAPDDVKARVRELLTGEALAGEASQMLTERTGGSDLAMLETTAVPEGDAYRLTGFKWFASNANGSAFVVLAKPEGAPDGVRGIAPFLVLWERRDGSRNGIRIRRLKDKLGTNAVASAEVEFVDAEAFLLAPSGPKVEGQTADGRGLSRMMEMTNASRLGIAMMGLGVARRSLVEALCYARAREAFGASLADQPLMQRKLAELIVDVEAAQALVFDGTMGPARLRIGAPLIKLQAARLGITAASDAIEVHGGNGYIEQWPVARLLRDAQVNTIWEGADNVLCLDVRRGIEKESAHEAWLDRVRAAAGAGGGDDDTAALVLQRIDEVEAAIGRWRGLERSAGEARLYPLSTAMSSVYAAALLVESAAWEREVLGSDRKALVARLYARSHLAHGGPLAELDHPAEDLERFKELWDGALVDDRTT
;
A
#
# COMPACT_ATOMS: atom_id res chain seq x y z
N MET A 1 -44.69 -20.18 -45.90
CA MET A 1 -44.25 -19.19 -44.92
C MET A 1 -42.77 -19.36 -44.56
N HIS A 2 -41.92 -19.92 -45.44
CA HIS A 2 -40.50 -20.22 -45.19
C HIS A 2 -39.48 -19.51 -46.11
N ALA A 3 -39.94 -18.56 -46.95
CA ALA A 3 -39.07 -17.93 -47.95
C ALA A 3 -38.62 -16.47 -47.61
N ARG A 4 -39.11 -15.85 -46.50
CA ARG A 4 -38.78 -14.45 -46.16
C ARG A 4 -37.68 -14.29 -45.12
N CYS A 5 -37.22 -15.33 -44.43
CA CYS A 5 -36.16 -15.21 -43.41
C CYS A 5 -34.73 -15.39 -43.93
N ARG A 6 -34.52 -15.91 -45.15
CA ARG A 6 -33.18 -16.11 -45.72
C ARG A 6 -32.54 -14.83 -46.30
N GLY A 7 -33.32 -13.82 -46.64
CA GLY A 7 -32.81 -12.58 -47.22
C GLY A 7 -32.25 -11.57 -46.20
N SER A 8 -32.67 -11.65 -44.93
CA SER A 8 -32.21 -10.72 -43.89
C SER A 8 -30.86 -11.13 -43.29
N ALA A 9 -30.64 -12.41 -43.11
CA ALA A 9 -29.38 -12.93 -42.57
C ALA A 9 -28.18 -12.77 -43.56
N ALA A 10 -28.46 -12.87 -44.85
CA ALA A 10 -27.43 -12.65 -45.89
C ALA A 10 -27.05 -11.17 -46.02
N ARG A 11 -28.03 -10.25 -45.89
CA ARG A 11 -27.74 -8.79 -45.84
C ARG A 11 -27.00 -8.37 -44.56
N TYR A 12 -27.33 -8.96 -43.41
CA TYR A 12 -26.64 -8.69 -42.17
C TYR A 12 -25.18 -9.18 -42.21
N ARG A 13 -24.94 -10.38 -42.80
CA ARG A 13 -23.57 -10.89 -42.99
C ARG A 13 -22.74 -10.02 -43.97
N SER A 14 -23.36 -9.54 -45.06
CA SER A 14 -22.61 -8.69 -46.03
C SER A 14 -22.26 -7.30 -45.47
N VAL A 15 -23.13 -6.75 -44.61
CA VAL A 15 -22.84 -5.47 -43.94
C VAL A 15 -21.78 -5.63 -42.86
N VAL A 16 -21.80 -6.71 -42.07
CA VAL A 16 -20.79 -6.96 -41.03
C VAL A 16 -19.41 -7.32 -41.66
N THR A 17 -19.40 -8.06 -42.76
CA THR A 17 -18.14 -8.41 -43.46
C THR A 17 -17.53 -7.20 -44.15
N SER A 18 -18.33 -6.27 -44.70
CA SER A 18 -17.79 -5.04 -45.32
C SER A 18 -17.14 -4.09 -44.32
N TYR A 19 -17.65 -4.06 -43.07
CA TYR A 19 -17.02 -3.27 -41.98
C TYR A 19 -15.71 -3.87 -41.48
N LEU A 20 -15.50 -5.18 -41.64
CA LEU A 20 -14.27 -5.88 -41.22
C LEU A 20 -13.19 -5.92 -42.33
N GLU A 21 -13.54 -5.59 -43.57
CA GLU A 21 -12.64 -5.59 -44.71
C GLU A 21 -12.12 -4.19 -45.11
N GLU A 22 -12.69 -3.13 -44.56
CA GLU A 22 -12.13 -1.78 -44.76
C GLU A 22 -10.90 -1.61 -43.83
N PRO A 23 -9.75 -1.17 -44.40
CA PRO A 23 -8.58 -0.81 -43.61
C PRO A 23 -9.01 0.21 -42.55
N VAL A 24 -8.52 0.06 -41.30
CA VAL A 24 -8.83 0.98 -40.18
C VAL A 24 -8.55 2.44 -40.56
N ASP A 25 -7.60 2.67 -41.47
CA ASP A 25 -7.23 3.98 -42.04
C ASP A 25 -8.31 4.62 -42.93
N SER A 26 -9.29 3.85 -43.42
CA SER A 26 -10.38 4.35 -44.26
C SER A 26 -11.63 4.78 -43.47
N LEU A 27 -11.66 4.53 -42.14
CA LEU A 27 -12.77 4.98 -41.32
C LEU A 27 -12.80 6.53 -41.23
N PRO A 28 -13.99 7.16 -41.32
CA PRO A 28 -14.11 8.63 -41.38
C PRO A 28 -13.57 9.37 -40.15
N PHE A 29 -13.20 8.66 -39.09
CA PHE A 29 -12.60 9.16 -37.87
C PHE A 29 -11.07 9.10 -37.86
N ASN A 30 -10.42 8.36 -38.76
CA ASN A 30 -8.97 8.13 -38.80
C ASN A 30 -8.28 8.85 -39.97
N THR A 31 -8.76 10.01 -40.38
CA THR A 31 -8.05 10.81 -41.39
C THR A 31 -6.83 11.50 -40.77
N PRO A 32 -5.67 11.60 -41.45
CA PRO A 32 -4.45 12.24 -40.94
C PRO A 32 -4.66 13.65 -40.36
N ASP A 33 -5.57 14.44 -40.92
CA ASP A 33 -5.92 15.77 -40.44
C ASP A 33 -6.75 15.74 -39.14
N LYS A 34 -7.48 14.66 -38.88
CA LYS A 34 -8.24 14.47 -37.64
C LYS A 34 -7.40 13.80 -36.56
N SER A 35 -6.42 12.97 -36.92
CA SER A 35 -5.51 12.32 -35.96
C SER A 35 -4.68 13.35 -35.17
N ARG A 36 -4.35 14.51 -35.75
CA ARG A 36 -3.74 15.63 -35.01
C ARG A 36 -4.63 16.20 -33.90
N ARG A 37 -5.95 16.01 -33.98
CA ARG A 37 -6.92 16.45 -32.94
C ARG A 37 -7.10 15.43 -31.82
N TYR A 38 -6.64 14.21 -32.00
CA TYR A 38 -6.70 13.12 -31.04
C TYR A 38 -5.30 12.71 -30.56
N ALA A 39 -4.53 13.68 -30.10
CA ALA A 39 -3.18 13.45 -29.57
C ALA A 39 -3.14 12.45 -28.40
N THR A 40 -4.28 12.17 -27.76
CA THR A 40 -4.44 11.08 -26.78
C THR A 40 -4.19 9.69 -27.34
N GLU A 41 -4.19 9.47 -28.66
CA GLU A 41 -3.75 8.22 -29.28
C GLU A 41 -2.24 7.98 -29.08
N ARG A 42 -1.50 9.03 -28.76
CA ARG A 42 -0.06 8.96 -28.42
C ARG A 42 0.18 8.72 -26.93
N TYR A 43 -0.87 8.71 -26.13
CA TYR A 43 -0.77 8.43 -24.71
C TYR A 43 -0.34 6.98 -24.49
N GLN A 44 0.78 6.81 -23.81
CA GLN A 44 1.31 5.48 -23.48
C GLN A 44 1.18 5.16 -21.99
N GLY A 45 0.74 6.12 -21.16
CA GLY A 45 0.61 5.97 -19.71
C GLY A 45 1.93 5.66 -19.01
N ALA A 46 1.83 5.18 -17.79
CA ALA A 46 2.99 4.77 -17.01
C ALA A 46 3.46 3.35 -17.33
N VAL A 47 2.63 2.52 -17.98
CA VAL A 47 2.99 1.16 -18.37
C VAL A 47 4.03 1.20 -19.50
N GLY A 48 5.07 0.37 -19.37
CA GLY A 48 6.19 0.33 -20.31
C GLY A 48 7.34 1.28 -19.94
N LEU A 49 7.18 2.16 -18.94
CA LEU A 49 8.30 2.87 -18.33
C LEU A 49 9.09 1.93 -17.41
N ASN A 50 10.39 2.12 -17.32
CA ASN A 50 11.16 1.57 -16.22
C ASN A 50 10.96 2.45 -14.98
N TRP A 51 10.19 1.97 -14.01
CA TRP A 51 9.80 2.79 -12.84
C TRP A 51 10.93 3.12 -11.88
N TRP A 52 12.06 2.47 -11.99
CA TRP A 52 13.29 2.91 -11.33
C TRP A 52 13.93 4.10 -12.06
N ARG A 53 14.05 4.01 -13.38
CA ARG A 53 14.70 5.07 -14.18
C ARG A 53 13.84 6.34 -14.28
N CYS A 54 12.53 6.21 -14.31
CA CYS A 54 11.63 7.35 -14.44
C CYS A 54 11.34 8.08 -13.11
N ASP A 55 11.91 7.64 -11.96
CA ASP A 55 11.66 8.24 -10.65
C ASP A 55 12.93 8.85 -10.03
N PRO A 56 13.26 10.12 -10.33
CA PRO A 56 14.41 10.80 -9.74
C PRO A 56 14.34 10.89 -8.21
N THR A 57 13.12 10.98 -7.63
CA THR A 57 12.95 11.09 -6.19
C THR A 57 13.27 9.78 -5.47
N LEU A 58 12.92 8.64 -6.06
CA LEU A 58 13.33 7.32 -5.56
C LEU A 58 14.85 7.16 -5.67
N GLN A 59 15.46 7.57 -6.80
CA GLN A 59 16.92 7.49 -6.99
C GLN A 59 17.66 8.34 -5.95
N ALA A 60 17.20 9.57 -5.68
CA ALA A 60 17.76 10.42 -4.65
C ALA A 60 17.65 9.80 -3.26
N ALA A 61 16.47 9.22 -2.93
CA ALA A 61 16.28 8.52 -1.67
C ALA A 61 17.22 7.32 -1.52
N MET A 62 17.37 6.50 -2.56
CA MET A 62 18.28 5.35 -2.54
C MET A 62 19.74 5.80 -2.39
N ARG A 63 20.16 6.85 -3.09
CA ARG A 63 21.49 7.43 -2.93
C ARG A 63 21.76 7.89 -1.49
N ARG A 64 20.77 8.54 -0.89
CA ARG A 64 20.86 9.00 0.50
C ARG A 64 21.04 7.87 1.50
N HIS A 65 20.33 6.78 1.33
CA HIS A 65 20.32 5.67 2.29
C HIS A 65 21.41 4.61 2.05
N LEU A 66 21.87 4.45 0.80
CA LEU A 66 22.87 3.44 0.43
C LEU A 66 24.28 4.02 0.25
N GLY A 67 24.39 5.34 0.05
CA GLY A 67 25.62 5.98 -0.42
C GLY A 67 25.93 5.65 -1.88
N GLU A 68 26.99 6.22 -2.44
CA GLU A 68 27.35 6.04 -3.86
C GLU A 68 27.72 4.59 -4.19
N ASP A 69 28.55 3.95 -3.36
CA ASP A 69 29.00 2.58 -3.59
C ASP A 69 27.85 1.57 -3.45
N GLY A 70 27.00 1.74 -2.43
CA GLY A 70 25.83 0.90 -2.22
C GLY A 70 24.80 1.06 -3.34
N LEU A 71 24.59 2.29 -3.82
CA LEU A 71 23.71 2.56 -4.96
C LEU A 71 24.27 1.95 -6.25
N ALA A 72 25.57 2.07 -6.51
CA ALA A 72 26.19 1.47 -7.69
C ALA A 72 26.05 -0.05 -7.70
N TRP A 73 26.15 -0.70 -6.55
CA TRP A 73 25.88 -2.14 -6.41
C TRP A 73 24.39 -2.48 -6.65
N ALA A 74 23.49 -1.65 -6.15
CA ALA A 74 22.04 -1.90 -6.20
C ALA A 74 21.40 -1.58 -7.56
N ASP A 75 21.95 -0.60 -8.30
CA ASP A 75 21.35 -0.03 -9.52
C ASP A 75 20.94 -1.07 -10.57
N PRO A 76 21.77 -2.07 -10.95
CA PRO A 76 21.36 -3.09 -11.93
C PRO A 76 20.17 -3.95 -11.45
N HIS A 77 20.03 -4.14 -10.14
CA HIS A 77 18.94 -4.91 -9.56
C HIS A 77 17.66 -4.06 -9.52
N LEU A 78 17.76 -2.79 -9.14
CA LEU A 78 16.64 -1.84 -9.13
C LEU A 78 16.13 -1.57 -10.54
N GLU A 79 17.02 -1.46 -11.53
CA GLU A 79 16.64 -1.33 -12.94
C GLU A 79 15.81 -2.51 -13.45
N ARG A 80 16.27 -3.74 -13.16
CA ARG A 80 15.53 -4.96 -13.53
C ARG A 80 14.15 -4.99 -12.88
N VAL A 81 14.06 -4.66 -11.58
CA VAL A 81 12.80 -4.62 -10.84
C VAL A 81 11.91 -3.49 -11.34
N GLY A 82 12.45 -2.30 -11.62
CA GLY A 82 11.71 -1.18 -12.19
C GLY A 82 11.08 -1.50 -13.54
N ALA A 83 11.81 -2.20 -14.41
CA ALA A 83 11.29 -2.67 -15.69
C ALA A 83 10.21 -3.76 -15.53
N LEU A 84 10.41 -4.68 -14.58
CA LEU A 84 9.43 -5.74 -14.28
C LEU A 84 8.11 -5.15 -13.77
N MET A 85 8.16 -4.23 -12.80
CA MET A 85 6.97 -3.64 -12.17
C MET A 85 6.24 -2.70 -13.13
N GLY A 86 6.97 -1.87 -13.89
CA GLY A 86 6.40 -0.92 -14.84
C GLY A 86 5.90 -1.55 -16.14
N GLY A 87 6.32 -2.78 -16.44
CA GLY A 87 5.90 -3.54 -17.61
C GLY A 87 4.97 -4.71 -17.25
N PRO A 88 5.49 -5.96 -17.25
CA PRO A 88 4.64 -7.16 -17.17
C PRO A 88 3.71 -7.23 -15.94
N ILE A 89 4.16 -6.74 -14.78
CA ILE A 89 3.33 -6.78 -13.57
C ILE A 89 2.17 -5.78 -13.69
N ALA A 90 2.45 -4.55 -14.12
CA ALA A 90 1.42 -3.52 -14.32
C ALA A 90 0.40 -3.93 -15.37
N GLU A 91 0.83 -4.53 -16.49
CA GLU A 91 -0.06 -5.04 -17.54
C GLU A 91 -0.99 -6.15 -17.02
N ARG A 92 -0.43 -7.13 -16.31
CA ARG A 92 -1.20 -8.25 -15.76
C ARG A 92 -2.15 -7.80 -14.64
N ALA A 93 -1.83 -6.75 -13.90
CA ALA A 93 -2.71 -6.20 -12.87
C ALA A 93 -4.04 -5.73 -13.44
N GLU A 94 -4.05 -5.09 -14.61
CA GLU A 94 -5.28 -4.66 -15.31
C GLU A 94 -6.14 -5.85 -15.74
N VAL A 95 -5.52 -6.96 -16.11
CA VAL A 95 -6.24 -8.19 -16.48
C VAL A 95 -6.78 -8.88 -15.23
N THR A 96 -5.94 -9.00 -14.19
CA THR A 96 -6.31 -9.67 -12.92
C THR A 96 -7.47 -8.94 -12.21
N ASP A 97 -7.54 -7.61 -12.30
CA ASP A 97 -8.67 -6.85 -11.73
C ASP A 97 -10.02 -7.26 -12.33
N LYS A 98 -10.04 -7.64 -13.61
CA LYS A 98 -11.23 -8.06 -14.35
C LYS A 98 -11.50 -9.56 -14.26
N ASP A 99 -10.44 -10.38 -14.20
CA ASP A 99 -10.54 -11.85 -14.00
C ASP A 99 -10.26 -12.17 -12.52
N LYS A 100 -11.32 -12.03 -11.70
CA LYS A 100 -11.23 -12.18 -10.24
C LYS A 100 -11.00 -13.64 -9.81
N PRO A 101 -10.38 -13.89 -8.63
CA PRO A 101 -10.33 -15.21 -8.03
C PRO A 101 -11.72 -15.86 -7.92
N ARG A 102 -11.79 -17.16 -8.12
CA ARG A 102 -13.02 -17.95 -8.08
C ARG A 102 -12.97 -19.02 -7.01
N LEU A 103 -14.10 -19.35 -6.42
CA LEU A 103 -14.23 -20.44 -5.45
C LEU A 103 -14.82 -21.68 -6.12
N GLU A 104 -14.04 -22.75 -6.19
CA GLU A 104 -14.53 -24.11 -6.43
C GLU A 104 -14.92 -24.71 -5.07
N LYS A 105 -16.21 -24.53 -4.71
CA LYS A 105 -16.73 -24.91 -3.39
C LYS A 105 -16.81 -26.41 -3.21
N TYR A 106 -17.29 -27.11 -4.24
CA TYR A 106 -17.56 -28.54 -4.19
C TYR A 106 -16.87 -29.28 -5.34
N ASP A 107 -16.46 -30.52 -5.07
CA ASP A 107 -16.06 -31.45 -6.11
C ASP A 107 -17.30 -32.05 -6.84
N ARG A 108 -17.03 -32.93 -7.82
CA ARG A 108 -18.09 -33.61 -8.59
C ARG A 108 -19.03 -34.47 -7.73
N TRP A 109 -18.63 -34.81 -6.53
CA TRP A 109 -19.38 -35.65 -5.60
C TRP A 109 -20.11 -34.83 -4.52
N GLY A 110 -19.94 -33.52 -4.52
CA GLY A 110 -20.57 -32.63 -3.55
C GLY A 110 -19.75 -32.47 -2.25
N HIS A 111 -18.54 -33.00 -2.18
CA HIS A 111 -17.66 -32.76 -1.03
C HIS A 111 -17.15 -31.33 -1.05
N ASP A 112 -17.17 -30.68 0.10
CA ASP A 112 -16.63 -29.32 0.24
C ASP A 112 -15.11 -29.36 0.09
N ILE A 113 -14.61 -28.79 -1.02
CA ILE A 113 -13.18 -28.66 -1.28
C ILE A 113 -12.66 -27.25 -1.01
N SER A 114 -13.54 -26.26 -0.89
CA SER A 114 -13.20 -24.86 -0.60
C SER A 114 -11.91 -24.40 -1.30
N LYS A 115 -11.75 -24.72 -2.59
CA LYS A 115 -10.54 -24.40 -3.36
C LYS A 115 -10.68 -23.04 -4.01
N VAL A 116 -9.76 -22.13 -3.71
CA VAL A 116 -9.64 -20.86 -4.43
C VAL A 116 -8.81 -21.08 -5.69
N VAL A 117 -9.33 -20.65 -6.82
CA VAL A 117 -8.64 -20.67 -8.12
C VAL A 117 -8.25 -19.24 -8.45
N MET A 118 -6.96 -18.98 -8.46
CA MET A 118 -6.41 -17.69 -8.81
C MET A 118 -6.31 -17.51 -10.34
N PRO A 119 -6.42 -16.28 -10.86
CA PRO A 119 -6.21 -16.00 -12.28
C PRO A 119 -4.80 -16.40 -12.75
N ALA A 120 -4.67 -16.83 -14.01
CA ALA A 120 -3.37 -17.17 -14.58
C ALA A 120 -2.39 -15.99 -14.58
N THR A 121 -2.89 -14.76 -14.75
CA THR A 121 -2.09 -13.53 -14.67
C THR A 121 -1.56 -13.26 -13.26
N PHE A 122 -2.34 -13.59 -12.21
CA PHE A 122 -1.87 -13.54 -10.83
C PHE A 122 -0.72 -14.51 -10.60
N GLU A 123 -0.88 -15.78 -11.00
CA GLU A 123 0.15 -16.81 -10.82
C GLU A 123 1.44 -16.49 -11.60
N ALA A 124 1.32 -15.95 -12.82
CA ALA A 124 2.46 -15.49 -13.59
C ALA A 124 3.19 -14.32 -12.91
N SER A 125 2.44 -13.34 -12.38
CA SER A 125 3.03 -12.22 -11.63
C SER A 125 3.69 -12.68 -10.35
N LYS A 126 3.05 -13.57 -9.59
CA LYS A 126 3.61 -14.17 -8.37
C LYS A 126 4.96 -14.84 -8.67
N LYS A 127 5.03 -15.65 -9.71
CA LYS A 127 6.28 -16.33 -10.11
C LYS A 127 7.40 -15.32 -10.43
N ASP A 128 7.10 -14.30 -11.22
CA ASP A 128 8.10 -13.30 -11.60
C ASP A 128 8.54 -12.45 -10.40
N LEU A 129 7.62 -12.09 -9.50
CA LEU A 129 7.91 -11.33 -8.28
C LEU A 129 8.80 -12.11 -7.33
N LEU A 130 8.50 -13.40 -7.09
CA LEU A 130 9.31 -14.25 -6.22
C LEU A 130 10.72 -14.50 -6.79
N ALA A 131 10.84 -14.66 -8.11
CA ALA A 131 12.12 -14.81 -8.78
C ALA A 131 13.00 -13.53 -8.73
N ASN A 132 12.41 -12.37 -8.44
CA ASN A 132 13.08 -11.07 -8.36
C ASN A 132 12.90 -10.38 -7.00
N ALA A 133 12.55 -11.13 -5.96
CA ALA A 133 12.42 -10.60 -4.61
C ALA A 133 13.79 -10.20 -4.02
N PHE A 134 13.77 -9.19 -3.15
CA PHE A 134 14.96 -8.72 -2.43
C PHE A 134 15.02 -9.36 -1.02
N ASP A 135 14.94 -10.67 -0.98
CA ASP A 135 14.94 -11.50 0.23
C ASP A 135 15.98 -12.62 0.16
N GLY A 136 16.02 -13.48 1.16
CA GLY A 136 16.85 -14.70 1.19
C GLY A 136 18.28 -14.46 0.71
N ALA A 137 18.68 -15.16 -0.35
CA ALA A 137 20.03 -15.09 -0.92
C ALA A 137 20.41 -13.71 -1.44
N PHE A 138 19.44 -12.91 -1.96
CA PHE A 138 19.70 -11.53 -2.37
C PHE A 138 20.09 -10.68 -1.16
N ARG A 139 19.35 -10.81 -0.06
CA ARG A 139 19.63 -10.08 1.19
C ARG A 139 20.99 -10.44 1.76
N GLU A 140 21.36 -11.71 1.74
CA GLU A 140 22.69 -12.16 2.15
C GLU A 140 23.79 -11.56 1.27
N SER A 141 23.59 -11.55 -0.04
CA SER A 141 24.53 -10.93 -0.99
C SER A 141 24.70 -9.43 -0.75
N ALA A 142 23.62 -8.70 -0.45
CA ALA A 142 23.67 -7.28 -0.09
C ALA A 142 24.52 -7.06 1.18
N LEU A 143 24.29 -7.85 2.23
CA LEU A 143 25.05 -7.76 3.46
C LEU A 143 26.53 -8.10 3.27
N GLN A 144 26.86 -9.10 2.43
CA GLN A 144 28.24 -9.44 2.07
C GLN A 144 28.93 -8.31 1.29
N ALA A 145 28.18 -7.56 0.50
CA ALA A 145 28.66 -6.36 -0.20
C ALA A 145 28.72 -5.10 0.69
N GLY A 146 28.36 -5.20 1.96
CA GLY A 146 28.30 -4.07 2.88
C GLY A 146 27.11 -3.12 2.65
N VAL A 147 26.07 -3.58 1.94
CA VAL A 147 24.87 -2.82 1.59
C VAL A 147 23.74 -3.16 2.56
N ASP A 148 23.13 -2.13 3.16
CA ASP A 148 21.91 -2.31 3.98
C ASP A 148 20.74 -2.77 3.10
N PRO A 149 20.15 -3.95 3.35
CA PRO A 149 19.04 -4.47 2.53
C PRO A 149 17.70 -3.75 2.79
N ARG A 150 17.55 -2.98 3.88
CA ARG A 150 16.27 -2.33 4.24
C ARG A 150 15.79 -1.32 3.18
N PRO A 151 16.63 -0.39 2.68
CA PRO A 151 16.23 0.50 1.59
C PRO A 151 15.82 -0.25 0.33
N LEU A 152 16.51 -1.36 0.00
CA LEU A 152 16.20 -2.17 -1.18
C LEU A 152 14.82 -2.83 -1.07
N GLY A 153 14.50 -3.40 0.09
CA GLY A 153 13.16 -3.93 0.38
C GLY A 153 12.08 -2.86 0.29
N SER A 154 12.36 -1.64 0.78
CA SER A 154 11.43 -0.50 0.68
C SER A 154 11.23 -0.04 -0.76
N ALA A 155 12.29 0.02 -1.57
CA ALA A 155 12.19 0.33 -3.00
C ALA A 155 11.39 -0.74 -3.75
N TRP A 156 11.62 -2.02 -3.47
CA TRP A 156 10.88 -3.13 -4.08
C TRP A 156 9.39 -3.04 -3.77
N THR A 157 9.01 -2.82 -2.51
CA THR A 157 7.61 -2.70 -2.09
C THR A 157 6.95 -1.44 -2.63
N TYR A 158 7.70 -0.34 -2.76
CA TYR A 158 7.22 0.90 -3.38
C TYR A 158 6.90 0.71 -4.87
N LEU A 159 7.79 0.05 -5.61
CA LEU A 159 7.59 -0.23 -7.02
C LEU A 159 6.42 -1.22 -7.23
N LEU A 160 6.32 -2.27 -6.42
CA LEU A 160 5.18 -3.21 -6.47
C LEU A 160 3.86 -2.52 -6.14
N SER A 161 3.84 -1.62 -5.15
CA SER A 161 2.63 -0.88 -4.75
C SER A 161 2.10 0.04 -5.85
N GLN A 162 2.92 0.48 -6.78
CA GLN A 162 2.49 1.22 -7.97
C GLN A 162 1.80 0.31 -9.00
N ALA A 163 2.20 -0.96 -9.05
CA ALA A 163 1.66 -1.93 -10.00
C ALA A 163 0.35 -2.53 -9.49
N GLU A 164 0.37 -3.13 -8.28
CA GLU A 164 -0.74 -3.91 -7.76
C GLU A 164 -0.65 -4.11 -6.23
N ILE A 165 -1.46 -3.37 -5.49
CA ILE A 165 -1.46 -3.46 -4.02
C ILE A 165 -2.09 -4.75 -3.47
N GLY A 166 -2.97 -5.40 -4.23
CA GLY A 166 -3.51 -6.69 -3.86
C GLY A 166 -2.45 -7.78 -3.89
N MET A 167 -1.56 -7.76 -4.89
CA MET A 167 -0.42 -8.66 -4.98
C MET A 167 0.58 -8.39 -3.83
N TYR A 168 0.84 -7.11 -3.52
CA TYR A 168 1.65 -6.77 -2.36
C TYR A 168 1.04 -7.31 -1.06
N CYS A 169 -0.28 -7.18 -0.88
CA CYS A 169 -0.98 -7.77 0.26
C CYS A 169 -0.81 -9.30 0.30
N ALA A 170 -0.99 -9.98 -0.83
CA ALA A 170 -0.91 -11.44 -0.91
C ALA A 170 0.50 -11.97 -0.55
N LEU A 171 1.56 -11.32 -1.04
CA LEU A 171 2.94 -11.78 -0.86
C LEU A 171 3.61 -11.20 0.40
N GLY A 172 3.28 -9.95 0.77
CA GLY A 172 4.03 -9.18 1.78
C GLY A 172 3.48 -9.25 3.20
N THR A 173 2.20 -9.58 3.40
CA THR A 173 1.56 -9.37 4.72
C THR A 173 1.50 -10.60 5.63
N GLY A 174 1.98 -11.76 5.20
CA GLY A 174 1.79 -12.96 6.00
C GLY A 174 3.01 -13.86 6.15
N GLY A 175 3.80 -14.05 5.09
CA GLY A 175 4.81 -15.09 5.03
C GLY A 175 5.86 -15.01 6.13
N ASP A 176 6.64 -13.95 6.17
CA ASP A 176 7.74 -13.78 7.15
C ASP A 176 7.25 -13.79 8.60
N MET A 177 6.05 -13.24 8.83
CA MET A 177 5.47 -13.21 10.16
C MET A 177 5.05 -14.61 10.61
N VAL A 178 4.35 -15.36 9.76
CA VAL A 178 3.90 -16.72 10.09
C VAL A 178 5.09 -17.63 10.34
N VAL A 179 6.13 -17.55 9.48
CA VAL A 179 7.39 -18.30 9.68
C VAL A 179 8.01 -17.95 11.03
N ARG A 180 8.20 -16.67 11.33
CA ARG A 180 8.81 -16.25 12.61
C ARG A 180 8.01 -16.70 13.82
N LEU A 181 6.69 -16.52 13.82
CA LEU A 181 5.87 -16.98 14.94
C LEU A 181 5.85 -18.49 15.09
N ALA A 182 5.85 -19.21 13.97
CA ALA A 182 5.96 -20.68 14.01
C ALA A 182 7.30 -21.11 14.58
N GLU A 183 8.42 -20.49 14.13
CA GLU A 183 9.76 -20.78 14.66
C GLU A 183 9.86 -20.54 16.16
N ASP A 184 9.26 -19.46 16.66
CA ASP A 184 9.32 -19.13 18.08
C ASP A 184 8.45 -20.04 18.95
N TYR A 185 7.28 -20.49 18.45
CA TYR A 185 6.25 -21.04 19.34
C TYR A 185 5.63 -22.37 18.90
N ALA A 186 5.68 -22.75 17.61
CA ALA A 186 5.05 -23.98 17.16
C ALA A 186 5.86 -25.24 17.55
N PRO A 187 5.24 -26.44 17.60
CA PRO A 187 5.97 -27.72 17.69
C PRO A 187 6.92 -27.92 16.52
N ASP A 188 8.01 -28.70 16.74
CA ASP A 188 9.10 -28.83 15.77
C ASP A 188 8.67 -29.43 14.42
N ASP A 189 7.76 -30.40 14.43
CA ASP A 189 7.16 -30.97 13.22
C ASP A 189 6.32 -29.94 12.44
N VAL A 190 5.59 -29.09 13.15
CA VAL A 190 4.81 -28.01 12.57
C VAL A 190 5.71 -26.91 12.01
N LYS A 191 6.82 -26.56 12.71
CA LYS A 191 7.84 -25.64 12.18
C LYS A 191 8.39 -26.13 10.84
N ALA A 192 8.77 -27.42 10.77
CA ALA A 192 9.29 -28.01 9.55
C ALA A 192 8.28 -27.91 8.40
N ARG A 193 6.99 -28.17 8.69
CA ARG A 193 5.91 -28.05 7.72
C ARG A 193 5.69 -26.62 7.23
N VAL A 194 5.74 -25.64 8.13
CA VAL A 194 5.61 -24.22 7.78
C VAL A 194 6.77 -23.77 6.88
N ARG A 195 8.00 -24.18 7.19
CA ARG A 195 9.15 -23.90 6.32
C ARG A 195 8.96 -24.49 4.93
N GLU A 196 8.59 -25.76 4.83
CA GLU A 196 8.31 -26.41 3.55
C GLU A 196 7.27 -25.63 2.74
N LEU A 197 6.17 -25.20 3.37
CA LEU A 197 5.07 -24.49 2.70
C LEU A 197 5.40 -23.07 2.29
N LEU A 198 6.22 -22.34 3.06
CA LEU A 198 6.38 -20.88 2.90
C LEU A 198 7.77 -20.46 2.44
N THR A 199 8.81 -21.30 2.62
CA THR A 199 10.21 -20.94 2.29
C THR A 199 10.91 -21.93 1.36
N GLY A 200 10.24 -22.99 0.92
CA GLY A 200 10.80 -24.00 0.00
C GLY A 200 11.01 -23.48 -1.42
N GLU A 201 11.79 -24.21 -2.23
CA GLU A 201 12.03 -23.87 -3.65
C GLU A 201 10.73 -23.70 -4.45
N ALA A 202 9.66 -24.34 -4.02
CA ALA A 202 8.35 -24.18 -4.64
C ALA A 202 7.72 -22.82 -4.36
N LEU A 203 8.16 -22.04 -3.34
CA LEU A 203 7.59 -20.75 -2.89
C LEU A 203 6.08 -20.66 -3.16
N ALA A 204 5.41 -21.80 -3.01
CA ALA A 204 4.04 -21.98 -3.48
C ALA A 204 3.04 -21.41 -2.48
N GLY A 205 3.46 -21.37 -1.21
CA GLY A 205 2.60 -21.04 -0.10
C GLY A 205 2.54 -19.55 0.17
N GLU A 206 1.32 -19.06 0.32
CA GLU A 206 1.03 -17.75 0.84
C GLU A 206 0.51 -17.89 2.26
N ALA A 207 0.66 -16.88 3.08
CA ALA A 207 0.13 -16.87 4.42
C ALA A 207 -0.89 -15.74 4.62
N SER A 208 -1.69 -15.83 5.66
CA SER A 208 -2.73 -14.85 5.96
C SER A 208 -2.96 -14.69 7.46
N GLN A 209 -3.52 -13.53 7.82
CA GLN A 209 -4.01 -13.23 9.16
C GLN A 209 -5.54 -13.16 9.14
N MET A 210 -6.19 -13.85 10.08
CA MET A 210 -7.64 -13.89 10.18
C MET A 210 -8.09 -13.43 11.56
N LEU A 211 -8.38 -12.13 11.69
CA LEU A 211 -8.73 -11.49 12.95
C LEU A 211 -10.22 -11.16 13.01
N THR A 212 -10.73 -10.46 11.99
CA THR A 212 -12.06 -9.85 11.93
C THR A 212 -13.18 -10.89 11.93
N GLU A 213 -14.19 -10.67 12.77
CA GLU A 213 -15.43 -11.45 12.82
C GLU A 213 -16.64 -10.57 12.51
N ARG A 214 -17.85 -11.14 12.49
CA ARG A 214 -19.10 -10.37 12.30
C ARG A 214 -19.34 -9.39 13.44
N THR A 215 -18.89 -9.73 14.62
CA THR A 215 -18.98 -8.91 15.84
C THR A 215 -18.07 -7.70 15.81
N GLY A 216 -17.01 -7.72 15.01
CA GLY A 216 -16.12 -6.57 14.82
C GLY A 216 -14.72 -6.94 14.37
N GLY A 217 -14.00 -5.91 13.88
CA GLY A 217 -12.59 -5.98 13.53
C GLY A 217 -11.76 -4.94 14.29
N SER A 218 -12.36 -3.77 14.58
CA SER A 218 -11.71 -2.73 15.40
C SER A 218 -11.78 -3.02 16.89
N ASP A 219 -12.85 -3.66 17.35
CA ASP A 219 -13.00 -4.15 18.73
C ASP A 219 -12.87 -5.68 18.76
N LEU A 220 -11.66 -6.15 19.02
CA LEU A 220 -11.36 -7.57 19.11
C LEU A 220 -11.84 -8.22 20.40
N ALA A 221 -12.24 -7.44 21.42
CA ALA A 221 -12.77 -7.98 22.67
C ALA A 221 -14.04 -8.82 22.45
N MET A 222 -14.79 -8.51 21.38
CA MET A 222 -16.03 -9.19 21.00
C MET A 222 -15.82 -10.48 20.19
N LEU A 223 -14.59 -10.94 20.02
CA LEU A 223 -14.24 -12.13 19.24
C LEU A 223 -14.93 -13.38 19.82
N GLU A 224 -15.54 -14.19 18.94
CA GLU A 224 -16.35 -15.36 19.29
C GLU A 224 -15.66 -16.70 18.96
N THR A 225 -14.64 -16.72 18.10
CA THR A 225 -13.90 -17.96 17.78
C THR A 225 -13.26 -18.53 19.04
N THR A 226 -13.51 -19.81 19.31
CA THR A 226 -13.01 -20.54 20.47
C THR A 226 -11.93 -21.56 20.10
N ALA A 227 -11.06 -21.86 21.06
CA ALA A 227 -10.01 -22.88 20.93
C ALA A 227 -10.03 -23.80 22.14
N VAL A 228 -10.37 -25.09 21.93
CA VAL A 228 -10.43 -26.11 22.98
C VAL A 228 -9.13 -26.92 22.96
N PRO A 229 -8.42 -27.11 24.08
CA PRO A 229 -7.18 -27.87 24.13
C PRO A 229 -7.38 -29.36 23.77
N GLU A 230 -6.48 -29.91 22.98
CA GLU A 230 -6.42 -31.34 22.66
C GLU A 230 -4.97 -31.79 22.56
N GLY A 231 -4.44 -32.39 23.63
CA GLY A 231 -3.01 -32.78 23.69
C GLY A 231 -2.09 -31.56 23.66
N ASP A 232 -1.22 -31.49 22.66
CA ASP A 232 -0.33 -30.36 22.37
C ASP A 232 -0.90 -29.40 21.30
N ALA A 233 -2.08 -29.71 20.77
CA ALA A 233 -2.82 -28.92 19.81
C ALA A 233 -4.10 -28.32 20.43
N TYR A 234 -4.86 -27.63 19.61
CA TYR A 234 -6.18 -27.08 19.92
C TYR A 234 -7.17 -27.38 18.79
N ARG A 235 -8.46 -27.40 19.14
CA ARG A 235 -9.57 -27.47 18.18
C ARG A 235 -10.24 -26.10 18.11
N LEU A 236 -10.16 -25.47 16.93
CA LEU A 236 -10.81 -24.17 16.70
C LEU A 236 -12.20 -24.35 16.11
N THR A 237 -13.14 -23.60 16.67
CA THR A 237 -14.49 -23.45 16.14
C THR A 237 -14.88 -21.98 16.11
N GLY A 238 -15.30 -21.48 14.95
CA GLY A 238 -15.66 -20.09 14.78
C GLY A 238 -15.76 -19.64 13.33
N PHE A 239 -15.87 -18.32 13.13
CA PHE A 239 -16.16 -17.76 11.83
C PHE A 239 -15.41 -16.44 11.62
N LYS A 240 -14.59 -16.36 10.58
CA LYS A 240 -13.88 -15.13 10.19
C LYS A 240 -14.60 -14.46 9.02
N TRP A 241 -14.85 -13.14 9.19
CA TRP A 241 -15.67 -12.36 8.27
C TRP A 241 -14.88 -11.77 7.10
N PHE A 242 -13.64 -11.34 7.33
CA PHE A 242 -12.66 -10.94 6.34
C PHE A 242 -11.39 -11.76 6.52
N ALA A 243 -11.21 -12.78 5.71
CA ALA A 243 -10.00 -13.55 5.59
C ALA A 243 -9.34 -13.20 4.25
N SER A 244 -8.42 -12.26 4.26
CA SER A 244 -7.67 -11.90 3.06
C SER A 244 -6.67 -13.00 2.73
N ASN A 245 -6.36 -13.17 1.42
CA ASN A 245 -5.47 -14.22 0.95
C ASN A 245 -5.91 -15.63 1.37
N ALA A 246 -7.21 -15.92 1.18
CA ALA A 246 -7.81 -17.18 1.61
C ALA A 246 -7.31 -18.41 0.83
N ASN A 247 -6.55 -18.21 -0.24
CA ASN A 247 -5.78 -19.26 -0.96
C ASN A 247 -4.46 -19.61 -0.26
N GLY A 248 -4.10 -18.93 0.84
CA GLY A 248 -2.87 -19.16 1.58
C GLY A 248 -2.75 -20.58 2.14
N SER A 249 -1.51 -21.01 2.40
CA SER A 249 -1.19 -22.34 2.93
C SER A 249 -1.19 -22.39 4.45
N ALA A 250 -0.97 -21.26 5.11
CA ALA A 250 -0.87 -21.13 6.56
C ALA A 250 -1.58 -19.85 7.04
N PHE A 251 -2.26 -19.96 8.18
CA PHE A 251 -3.09 -18.90 8.72
C PHE A 251 -2.75 -18.61 10.18
N VAL A 252 -2.59 -17.33 10.54
CA VAL A 252 -2.63 -16.90 11.94
C VAL A 252 -4.06 -16.47 12.26
N VAL A 253 -4.69 -17.17 13.17
CA VAL A 253 -6.10 -16.99 13.55
C VAL A 253 -6.18 -16.55 15.01
N LEU A 254 -6.87 -15.45 15.31
CA LEU A 254 -7.16 -15.09 16.69
C LEU A 254 -8.36 -15.87 17.21
N ALA A 255 -8.22 -16.47 18.39
CA ALA A 255 -9.27 -17.21 19.09
C ALA A 255 -9.18 -17.03 20.62
N LYS A 256 -10.26 -17.36 21.33
CA LYS A 256 -10.31 -17.44 22.79
C LYS A 256 -10.06 -18.90 23.21
N PRO A 257 -8.93 -19.20 23.86
CA PRO A 257 -8.75 -20.51 24.50
C PRO A 257 -9.83 -20.77 25.55
N GLU A 258 -10.23 -22.03 25.70
CA GLU A 258 -11.16 -22.42 26.77
C GLU A 258 -10.61 -22.04 28.15
N GLY A 259 -11.45 -21.44 29.00
CA GLY A 259 -11.06 -20.93 30.30
C GLY A 259 -10.26 -19.62 30.31
N ALA A 260 -10.07 -18.98 29.13
CA ALA A 260 -9.43 -17.67 29.05
C ALA A 260 -10.35 -16.56 29.61
N PRO A 261 -9.77 -15.49 30.21
CA PRO A 261 -10.56 -14.39 30.73
C PRO A 261 -11.28 -13.64 29.59
N ASP A 262 -12.36 -12.92 29.94
CA ASP A 262 -13.07 -12.07 29.00
C ASP A 262 -12.20 -10.89 28.51
N GLY A 263 -12.57 -10.39 27.33
CA GLY A 263 -11.92 -9.25 26.69
C GLY A 263 -10.60 -9.60 26.01
N VAL A 264 -9.82 -8.57 25.71
CA VAL A 264 -8.59 -8.69 24.88
C VAL A 264 -7.47 -9.52 25.50
N ARG A 265 -7.47 -9.67 26.83
CA ARG A 265 -6.45 -10.48 27.53
C ARG A 265 -6.63 -11.99 27.32
N GLY A 266 -7.84 -12.41 27.00
CA GLY A 266 -8.16 -13.81 26.71
C GLY A 266 -7.91 -14.21 25.27
N ILE A 267 -7.50 -13.30 24.40
CA ILE A 267 -7.27 -13.59 22.99
C ILE A 267 -5.84 -14.08 22.76
N ALA A 268 -5.70 -15.15 21.99
CA ALA A 268 -4.42 -15.69 21.61
C ALA A 268 -4.34 -15.96 20.10
N PRO A 269 -3.14 -15.86 19.48
CA PRO A 269 -2.91 -16.25 18.10
C PRO A 269 -2.69 -17.77 17.99
N PHE A 270 -3.26 -18.36 16.96
CA PHE A 270 -3.13 -19.77 16.61
C PHE A 270 -2.68 -19.92 15.16
N LEU A 271 -1.76 -20.84 14.91
CA LEU A 271 -1.42 -21.30 13.57
C LEU A 271 -2.43 -22.37 13.14
N VAL A 272 -2.97 -22.22 11.95
CA VAL A 272 -3.88 -23.18 11.31
C VAL A 272 -3.38 -23.49 9.91
N LEU A 273 -3.27 -24.78 9.56
CA LEU A 273 -2.89 -25.25 8.23
C LEU A 273 -4.07 -25.95 7.55
N TRP A 274 -4.07 -26.02 6.20
CA TRP A 274 -5.11 -26.73 5.43
C TRP A 274 -5.14 -28.22 5.73
N GLU A 275 -4.00 -28.82 6.07
CA GLU A 275 -3.87 -30.23 6.42
C GLU A 275 -3.54 -30.37 7.89
N ARG A 276 -4.13 -31.36 8.54
CA ARG A 276 -3.78 -31.79 9.89
C ARG A 276 -2.42 -32.49 9.89
N ARG A 277 -1.87 -32.76 11.08
CA ARG A 277 -0.64 -33.53 11.23
C ARG A 277 -0.68 -34.92 10.61
N ASP A 278 -1.85 -35.55 10.60
CA ASP A 278 -2.04 -36.89 10.02
C ASP A 278 -2.20 -36.88 8.48
N GLY A 279 -2.06 -35.71 7.85
CA GLY A 279 -2.25 -35.50 6.41
C GLY A 279 -3.70 -35.41 5.97
N SER A 280 -4.66 -35.56 6.87
CA SER A 280 -6.07 -35.38 6.57
C SER A 280 -6.41 -33.89 6.40
N ARG A 281 -7.49 -33.61 5.66
CA ARG A 281 -7.96 -32.25 5.49
C ARG A 281 -8.43 -31.65 6.81
N ASN A 282 -7.97 -30.42 7.10
CA ASN A 282 -8.36 -29.72 8.30
C ASN A 282 -9.77 -29.12 8.19
N GLY A 283 -10.35 -28.77 9.33
CA GLY A 283 -11.71 -28.23 9.46
C GLY A 283 -11.86 -26.78 8.98
N ILE A 284 -11.30 -26.43 7.83
CA ILE A 284 -11.37 -25.09 7.22
C ILE A 284 -12.36 -25.13 6.06
N ARG A 285 -13.35 -24.22 6.07
CA ARG A 285 -14.36 -24.10 5.02
C ARG A 285 -14.48 -22.65 4.58
N ILE A 286 -14.34 -22.39 3.28
CA ILE A 286 -14.63 -21.08 2.69
C ILE A 286 -16.11 -21.05 2.31
N ARG A 287 -16.88 -20.13 2.91
CA ARG A 287 -18.31 -19.99 2.57
C ARG A 287 -18.50 -19.30 1.23
N ARG A 288 -17.78 -18.20 1.01
CA ARG A 288 -17.76 -17.46 -0.26
C ARG A 288 -16.54 -16.54 -0.31
N LEU A 289 -16.17 -16.11 -1.50
CA LEU A 289 -15.30 -14.95 -1.70
C LEU A 289 -16.12 -13.67 -1.63
N LYS A 290 -15.52 -12.60 -1.14
CA LYS A 290 -16.12 -11.26 -1.10
C LYS A 290 -16.10 -10.64 -2.49
N ASP A 291 -17.21 -10.09 -2.94
CA ASP A 291 -17.25 -9.15 -4.06
C ASP A 291 -16.90 -7.76 -3.52
N LYS A 292 -15.72 -7.26 -3.90
CA LYS A 292 -15.11 -6.07 -3.31
C LYS A 292 -15.09 -4.92 -4.32
N LEU A 293 -14.97 -3.70 -3.81
CA LEU A 293 -14.80 -2.48 -4.61
C LEU A 293 -13.51 -2.53 -5.45
N GLY A 294 -12.39 -2.93 -4.83
CA GLY A 294 -11.06 -2.99 -5.42
C GLY A 294 -10.22 -4.11 -4.82
N THR A 295 -8.90 -4.08 -5.09
CA THR A 295 -7.94 -5.13 -4.68
C THR A 295 -8.41 -6.53 -5.11
N ASN A 296 -8.89 -6.64 -6.34
CA ASN A 296 -9.49 -7.85 -6.84
C ASN A 296 -8.50 -9.02 -6.96
N ALA A 297 -7.20 -8.76 -7.02
CA ALA A 297 -6.15 -9.77 -6.98
C ALA A 297 -6.08 -10.55 -5.66
N VAL A 298 -6.57 -9.99 -4.55
CA VAL A 298 -6.60 -10.68 -3.25
C VAL A 298 -7.91 -11.45 -3.09
N ALA A 299 -7.81 -12.76 -2.89
CA ALA A 299 -8.94 -13.60 -2.52
C ALA A 299 -9.34 -13.34 -1.05
N SER A 300 -10.30 -12.46 -0.81
CA SER A 300 -10.85 -12.21 0.52
C SER A 300 -12.11 -13.03 0.73
N ALA A 301 -12.19 -13.79 1.82
CA ALA A 301 -13.22 -14.78 2.05
C ALA A 301 -13.94 -14.65 3.39
N GLU A 302 -15.07 -15.33 3.49
CA GLU A 302 -15.71 -15.74 4.73
C GLU A 302 -15.26 -17.17 5.04
N VAL A 303 -14.56 -17.36 6.17
CA VAL A 303 -13.96 -18.65 6.54
C VAL A 303 -14.56 -19.17 7.83
N GLU A 304 -15.00 -20.41 7.80
CA GLU A 304 -15.52 -21.14 8.94
C GLU A 304 -14.50 -22.19 9.37
N PHE A 305 -14.22 -22.22 10.67
CA PHE A 305 -13.44 -23.26 11.32
C PHE A 305 -14.42 -24.21 12.03
N VAL A 306 -14.34 -25.49 11.71
CA VAL A 306 -15.15 -26.55 12.29
C VAL A 306 -14.22 -27.61 12.83
N ASP A 307 -14.00 -27.58 14.14
CA ASP A 307 -13.09 -28.52 14.79
C ASP A 307 -11.70 -28.56 14.11
N ALA A 308 -11.18 -27.35 13.75
CA ALA A 308 -9.94 -27.22 13.03
C ALA A 308 -8.73 -27.41 13.96
N GLU A 309 -7.79 -28.27 13.59
CA GLU A 309 -6.52 -28.42 14.29
C GLU A 309 -5.71 -27.14 14.20
N ALA A 310 -5.21 -26.67 15.33
CA ALA A 310 -4.47 -25.43 15.46
C ALA A 310 -3.39 -25.53 16.53
N PHE A 311 -2.37 -24.66 16.42
CA PHE A 311 -1.24 -24.62 17.33
C PHE A 311 -1.09 -23.24 17.93
N LEU A 312 -1.02 -23.17 19.28
CA LEU A 312 -0.90 -21.90 19.99
C LEU A 312 0.44 -21.23 19.67
N LEU A 313 0.40 -19.98 19.21
CA LEU A 313 1.56 -19.14 18.93
C LEU A 313 1.86 -18.20 20.11
N ALA A 314 2.16 -18.79 21.27
CA ALA A 314 2.52 -18.10 22.49
C ALA A 314 3.50 -18.93 23.33
N PRO A 315 4.33 -18.28 24.18
CA PRO A 315 5.24 -19.01 25.06
C PRO A 315 4.52 -20.05 25.89
N SER A 316 5.03 -21.26 25.97
CA SER A 316 4.67 -22.28 26.93
C SER A 316 5.32 -21.96 28.29
N GLY A 317 4.82 -20.91 28.97
CA GLY A 317 5.27 -20.56 30.31
C GLY A 317 4.38 -21.17 31.39
N PRO A 318 4.76 -21.09 32.69
CA PRO A 318 3.90 -21.52 33.77
C PRO A 318 2.56 -20.78 33.64
N LYS A 319 1.49 -21.56 33.54
CA LYS A 319 0.13 -21.03 33.45
C LYS A 319 -0.13 -20.15 34.67
N VAL A 320 -0.35 -18.86 34.49
CA VAL A 320 -0.98 -18.07 35.53
C VAL A 320 -2.36 -18.66 35.72
N GLU A 321 -2.76 -18.91 36.98
CA GLU A 321 -4.01 -19.56 37.28
C GLU A 321 -5.17 -18.85 36.55
N GLY A 322 -5.90 -19.56 35.69
CA GLY A 322 -6.94 -19.01 34.83
C GLY A 322 -6.47 -18.42 33.47
N GLN A 323 -5.18 -18.51 33.11
CA GLN A 323 -4.68 -18.08 31.79
C GLN A 323 -4.02 -19.23 31.04
N THR A 324 -4.51 -19.55 29.86
CA THR A 324 -3.94 -20.55 28.94
C THR A 324 -2.79 -20.01 28.10
N ALA A 325 -2.53 -18.69 28.16
CA ALA A 325 -1.43 -17.99 27.52
C ALA A 325 -0.93 -16.85 28.43
N ASP A 326 0.24 -16.28 28.14
CA ASP A 326 0.89 -15.23 28.93
C ASP A 326 0.14 -13.86 28.93
N GLY A 327 -1.05 -13.79 28.36
CA GLY A 327 -1.88 -12.56 28.25
C GLY A 327 -1.32 -11.49 27.28
N ARG A 328 -0.22 -11.77 26.58
CA ARG A 328 0.45 -10.86 25.65
C ARG A 328 0.19 -11.17 24.18
N GLY A 329 -0.71 -12.09 23.87
CA GLY A 329 -1.01 -12.49 22.49
C GLY A 329 -1.37 -11.29 21.60
N LEU A 330 -2.27 -10.43 22.09
CA LEU A 330 -2.65 -9.20 21.36
C LEU A 330 -1.48 -8.19 21.27
N SER A 331 -0.64 -8.06 22.30
CA SER A 331 0.52 -7.14 22.26
C SER A 331 1.52 -7.55 21.17
N ARG A 332 1.78 -8.85 21.00
CA ARG A 332 2.62 -9.36 19.90
C ARG A 332 2.00 -9.06 18.55
N MET A 333 0.69 -9.26 18.41
CA MET A 333 -0.03 -8.88 17.18
C MET A 333 0.05 -7.37 16.92
N MET A 334 0.05 -6.52 17.95
CA MET A 334 0.14 -5.06 17.79
C MET A 334 1.53 -4.59 17.30
N GLU A 335 2.61 -5.26 17.69
CA GLU A 335 3.94 -4.98 17.13
C GLU A 335 3.97 -5.27 15.63
N MET A 336 3.37 -6.38 15.22
CA MET A 336 3.23 -6.76 13.81
C MET A 336 2.28 -5.81 13.08
N THR A 337 1.20 -5.36 13.73
CA THR A 337 0.26 -4.38 13.17
C THR A 337 0.94 -3.08 12.80
N ASN A 338 1.92 -2.59 13.58
CA ASN A 338 2.66 -1.37 13.23
C ASN A 338 3.55 -1.57 11.99
N ALA A 339 4.15 -2.74 11.80
CA ALA A 339 4.87 -3.07 10.57
C ALA A 339 3.89 -3.15 9.37
N SER A 340 2.74 -3.80 9.54
CA SER A 340 1.68 -3.84 8.52
C SER A 340 1.15 -2.45 8.17
N ARG A 341 1.00 -1.55 9.13
CA ARG A 341 0.59 -0.15 8.90
C ARG A 341 1.56 0.59 7.99
N LEU A 342 2.87 0.40 8.17
CA LEU A 342 3.87 0.97 7.25
C LEU A 342 3.76 0.34 5.85
N GLY A 343 3.46 -0.95 5.76
CA GLY A 343 3.13 -1.60 4.48
C GLY A 343 1.90 -0.98 3.80
N ILE A 344 0.82 -0.72 4.57
CA ILE A 344 -0.37 -0.04 4.05
C ILE A 344 -0.05 1.41 3.63
N ALA A 345 0.78 2.12 4.37
CA ALA A 345 1.26 3.44 3.99
C ALA A 345 2.04 3.39 2.67
N MET A 346 2.88 2.37 2.49
CA MET A 346 3.59 2.12 1.23
C MET A 346 2.63 1.86 0.06
N MET A 347 1.54 1.09 0.28
CA MET A 347 0.50 0.88 -0.72
C MET A 347 -0.20 2.20 -1.09
N GLY A 348 -0.52 3.04 -0.10
CA GLY A 348 -1.11 4.36 -0.33
C GLY A 348 -0.21 5.27 -1.15
N LEU A 349 1.08 5.33 -0.79
CA LEU A 349 2.10 6.05 -1.54
C LEU A 349 2.27 5.50 -2.96
N GLY A 350 2.32 4.17 -3.14
CA GLY A 350 2.46 3.55 -4.45
C GLY A 350 1.30 3.89 -5.39
N VAL A 351 0.06 3.83 -4.89
CA VAL A 351 -1.12 4.26 -5.65
C VAL A 351 -1.04 5.75 -5.99
N ALA A 352 -0.66 6.61 -5.03
CA ALA A 352 -0.51 8.04 -5.25
C ALA A 352 0.56 8.33 -6.32
N ARG A 353 1.71 7.66 -6.25
CA ARG A 353 2.78 7.79 -7.24
C ARG A 353 2.34 7.35 -8.63
N ARG A 354 1.70 6.17 -8.73
CA ARG A 354 1.18 5.70 -10.02
C ARG A 354 0.16 6.67 -10.60
N SER A 355 -0.73 7.20 -9.79
CA SER A 355 -1.73 8.19 -10.19
C SER A 355 -1.08 9.48 -10.70
N LEU A 356 -0.04 9.96 -10.02
CA LEU A 356 0.75 11.10 -10.47
C LEU A 356 1.38 10.84 -11.85
N VAL A 357 2.06 9.70 -12.04
CA VAL A 357 2.71 9.39 -13.32
C VAL A 357 1.70 9.30 -14.46
N GLU A 358 0.55 8.66 -14.23
CA GLU A 358 -0.53 8.61 -15.23
C GLU A 358 -1.06 10.01 -15.56
N ALA A 359 -1.27 10.86 -14.55
CA ALA A 359 -1.73 12.23 -14.74
C ALA A 359 -0.72 13.08 -15.54
N LEU A 360 0.58 12.97 -15.23
CA LEU A 360 1.64 13.67 -15.95
C LEU A 360 1.72 13.20 -17.42
N CYS A 361 1.74 11.89 -17.65
CA CYS A 361 1.76 11.32 -19.01
C CYS A 361 0.54 11.78 -19.82
N TYR A 362 -0.65 11.77 -19.20
CA TYR A 362 -1.88 12.21 -19.87
C TYR A 362 -1.88 13.70 -20.16
N ALA A 363 -1.53 14.53 -19.18
CA ALA A 363 -1.51 16.00 -19.34
C ALA A 363 -0.55 16.44 -20.45
N ARG A 364 0.57 15.76 -20.64
CA ARG A 364 1.51 16.02 -21.73
C ARG A 364 0.96 15.62 -23.09
N ALA A 365 0.23 14.50 -23.16
CA ALA A 365 -0.27 13.96 -24.43
C ALA A 365 -1.59 14.63 -24.88
N ARG A 366 -2.41 15.11 -23.93
CA ARG A 366 -3.73 15.66 -24.21
C ARG A 366 -3.66 17.14 -24.56
N GLU A 367 -4.15 17.53 -25.74
CA GLU A 367 -4.35 18.92 -26.14
C GLU A 367 -5.81 19.38 -25.91
N ALA A 368 -5.98 20.56 -25.35
CA ALA A 368 -7.25 21.26 -25.24
C ALA A 368 -7.00 22.78 -25.26
N PHE A 369 -7.96 23.56 -25.76
CA PHE A 369 -7.87 25.01 -25.83
C PHE A 369 -6.62 25.51 -26.59
N GLY A 370 -6.12 24.72 -27.54
CA GLY A 370 -4.99 25.08 -28.40
C GLY A 370 -3.60 24.81 -27.84
N ALA A 371 -3.49 24.18 -26.66
CA ALA A 371 -2.22 23.79 -26.05
C ALA A 371 -2.34 22.44 -25.32
N SER A 372 -1.19 21.85 -24.95
CA SER A 372 -1.14 20.69 -24.06
C SER A 372 -1.81 21.03 -22.72
N LEU A 373 -2.44 20.05 -22.05
CA LEU A 373 -2.95 20.28 -20.70
C LEU A 373 -1.81 20.67 -19.73
N ALA A 374 -0.61 20.14 -19.93
CA ALA A 374 0.56 20.48 -19.14
C ALA A 374 0.99 21.96 -19.26
N ASP A 375 0.54 22.66 -20.30
CA ASP A 375 0.82 24.09 -20.52
C ASP A 375 -0.32 25.00 -20.02
N GLN A 376 -1.41 24.43 -19.48
CA GLN A 376 -2.54 25.20 -18.93
C GLN A 376 -2.28 25.57 -17.47
N PRO A 377 -2.35 26.86 -17.08
CA PRO A 377 -1.98 27.30 -15.73
C PRO A 377 -2.74 26.60 -14.58
N LEU A 378 -4.06 26.40 -14.72
CA LEU A 378 -4.85 25.69 -13.71
C LEU A 378 -4.47 24.21 -13.60
N MET A 379 -4.09 23.59 -14.72
CA MET A 379 -3.60 22.21 -14.73
C MET A 379 -2.18 22.11 -14.11
N GLN A 380 -1.31 23.07 -14.43
CA GLN A 380 0.02 23.16 -13.81
C GLN A 380 -0.08 23.28 -12.29
N ARG A 381 -0.96 24.14 -11.77
CA ARG A 381 -1.22 24.26 -10.35
C ARG A 381 -1.65 22.92 -9.75
N LYS A 382 -2.64 22.24 -10.34
CA LYS A 382 -3.11 20.93 -9.86
C LYS A 382 -2.02 19.87 -9.88
N LEU A 383 -1.23 19.81 -10.94
CA LEU A 383 -0.13 18.85 -11.06
C LEU A 383 1.01 19.19 -10.09
N ALA A 384 1.30 20.47 -9.85
CA ALA A 384 2.29 20.89 -8.85
C ALA A 384 1.88 20.47 -7.44
N GLU A 385 0.63 20.68 -7.03
CA GLU A 385 0.10 20.20 -5.76
C GLU A 385 0.26 18.67 -5.63
N LEU A 386 -0.12 17.92 -6.66
CA LEU A 386 -0.02 16.47 -6.65
C LEU A 386 1.45 15.99 -6.55
N ILE A 387 2.39 16.64 -7.26
CA ILE A 387 3.84 16.37 -7.14
C ILE A 387 4.30 16.60 -5.70
N VAL A 388 3.97 17.74 -5.14
CA VAL A 388 4.39 18.16 -3.79
C VAL A 388 3.87 17.19 -2.72
N ASP A 389 2.61 16.81 -2.79
CA ASP A 389 1.99 15.91 -1.81
C ASP A 389 2.52 14.48 -1.92
N VAL A 390 2.77 13.99 -3.13
CA VAL A 390 3.36 12.65 -3.33
C VAL A 390 4.78 12.61 -2.79
N GLU A 391 5.60 13.64 -3.01
CA GLU A 391 6.96 13.71 -2.46
C GLU A 391 6.98 13.85 -0.93
N ALA A 392 6.02 14.58 -0.36
CA ALA A 392 5.86 14.68 1.08
C ALA A 392 5.49 13.32 1.71
N ALA A 393 4.58 12.59 1.11
CA ALA A 393 4.24 11.24 1.55
C ALA A 393 5.40 10.26 1.35
N GLN A 394 6.18 10.40 0.27
CA GLN A 394 7.38 9.59 0.05
C GLN A 394 8.41 9.82 1.18
N ALA A 395 8.67 11.07 1.55
CA ALA A 395 9.57 11.38 2.66
C ALA A 395 9.09 10.74 3.98
N LEU A 396 7.78 10.83 4.29
CA LEU A 396 7.18 10.19 5.47
C LEU A 396 7.33 8.68 5.47
N VAL A 397 6.91 8.02 4.39
CA VAL A 397 6.90 6.55 4.32
C VAL A 397 8.32 6.01 4.34
N PHE A 398 9.26 6.68 3.69
CA PHE A 398 10.67 6.27 3.67
C PHE A 398 11.35 6.50 5.02
N ASP A 399 11.03 7.57 5.75
CA ASP A 399 11.50 7.72 7.14
C ASP A 399 10.99 6.57 8.03
N GLY A 400 9.74 6.17 7.89
CA GLY A 400 9.16 5.04 8.63
C GLY A 400 9.76 3.67 8.29
N THR A 401 10.21 3.46 7.05
CA THR A 401 10.69 2.16 6.56
C THR A 401 12.21 2.06 6.47
N MET A 402 12.90 3.16 6.18
CA MET A 402 14.35 3.24 6.00
C MET A 402 15.05 4.12 7.04
N GLY A 403 14.30 4.93 7.77
CA GLY A 403 14.83 5.91 8.73
C GLY A 403 15.60 5.28 9.90
N PRO A 404 16.31 6.11 10.66
CA PRO A 404 17.24 5.67 11.71
C PRO A 404 16.54 5.00 12.89
N ALA A 405 15.30 5.35 13.17
CA ALA A 405 14.54 4.81 14.28
C ALA A 405 13.04 4.65 13.93
N ARG A 406 12.45 3.54 14.33
CA ARG A 406 11.00 3.35 14.24
C ARG A 406 10.30 4.05 15.40
N LEU A 407 9.65 5.16 15.11
CA LEU A 407 8.88 5.90 16.10
C LEU A 407 7.59 5.18 16.44
N ARG A 408 7.27 5.06 17.73
CA ARG A 408 6.07 4.37 18.23
C ARG A 408 4.78 4.94 17.65
N ILE A 409 4.66 6.28 17.55
CA ILE A 409 3.51 6.95 16.95
C ILE A 409 3.72 7.29 15.46
N GLY A 410 4.90 7.03 14.91
CA GLY A 410 5.21 7.27 13.51
C GLY A 410 4.31 6.45 12.58
N ALA A 411 4.23 5.12 12.78
CA ALA A 411 3.46 4.25 11.92
C ALA A 411 1.98 4.65 11.75
N PRO A 412 1.20 4.94 12.82
CA PRO A 412 -0.18 5.41 12.66
C PRO A 412 -0.27 6.78 11.98
N LEU A 413 0.65 7.73 12.25
CA LEU A 413 0.67 9.05 11.61
C LEU A 413 0.99 8.95 10.11
N ILE A 414 2.00 8.16 9.75
CA ILE A 414 2.42 7.94 8.36
C ILE A 414 1.29 7.27 7.57
N LYS A 415 0.68 6.21 8.13
CA LYS A 415 -0.44 5.51 7.49
C LYS A 415 -1.64 6.43 7.30
N LEU A 416 -1.97 7.25 8.28
CA LEU A 416 -3.09 8.19 8.22
C LEU A 416 -2.97 9.11 6.99
N GLN A 417 -1.80 9.69 6.77
CA GLN A 417 -1.58 10.60 5.64
C GLN A 417 -1.46 9.87 4.30
N ALA A 418 -0.60 8.84 4.21
CA ALA A 418 -0.31 8.17 2.94
C ALA A 418 -1.54 7.41 2.38
N ALA A 419 -2.36 6.78 3.24
CA ALA A 419 -3.58 6.12 2.81
C ALA A 419 -4.62 7.09 2.24
N ARG A 420 -4.76 8.27 2.85
CA ARG A 420 -5.66 9.33 2.36
C ARG A 420 -5.16 9.93 1.06
N LEU A 421 -3.86 10.20 0.95
CA LEU A 421 -3.26 10.70 -0.28
C LEU A 421 -3.49 9.73 -1.45
N GLY A 422 -3.40 8.42 -1.23
CA GLY A 422 -3.70 7.43 -2.29
C GLY A 422 -5.07 7.65 -2.92
N ILE A 423 -6.09 7.99 -2.12
CA ILE A 423 -7.45 8.26 -2.61
C ILE A 423 -7.50 9.60 -3.35
N THR A 424 -6.98 10.68 -2.76
CA THR A 424 -7.05 12.02 -3.37
C THR A 424 -6.25 12.07 -4.66
N ALA A 425 -5.05 11.51 -4.69
CA ALA A 425 -4.22 11.45 -5.89
C ALA A 425 -4.88 10.65 -7.03
N ALA A 426 -5.53 9.52 -6.71
CA ALA A 426 -6.25 8.74 -7.71
C ALA A 426 -7.49 9.48 -8.23
N SER A 427 -8.20 10.19 -7.36
CA SER A 427 -9.33 11.05 -7.74
C SER A 427 -8.89 12.20 -8.65
N ASP A 428 -7.79 12.88 -8.31
CA ASP A 428 -7.22 13.96 -9.12
C ASP A 428 -6.72 13.46 -10.47
N ALA A 429 -6.12 12.27 -10.51
CA ALA A 429 -5.73 11.66 -11.77
C ALA A 429 -6.95 11.37 -12.68
N ILE A 430 -8.07 10.92 -12.12
CA ILE A 430 -9.34 10.76 -12.87
C ILE A 430 -9.78 12.12 -13.44
N GLU A 431 -9.73 13.19 -12.65
CA GLU A 431 -10.10 14.54 -13.09
C GLU A 431 -9.20 15.04 -14.21
N VAL A 432 -7.88 14.83 -14.12
CA VAL A 432 -6.91 15.15 -15.19
C VAL A 432 -7.24 14.40 -16.49
N HIS A 433 -7.66 13.13 -16.40
CA HIS A 433 -8.08 12.35 -17.57
C HIS A 433 -9.46 12.74 -18.10
N GLY A 434 -10.26 13.50 -17.34
CA GLY A 434 -11.63 13.86 -17.69
C GLY A 434 -12.51 12.61 -17.88
N GLY A 435 -13.34 12.58 -18.91
CA GLY A 435 -14.23 11.45 -19.18
C GLY A 435 -13.50 10.11 -19.36
N ASN A 436 -12.27 10.12 -19.87
CA ASN A 436 -11.46 8.90 -20.00
C ASN A 436 -11.10 8.29 -18.63
N GLY A 437 -10.85 9.11 -17.61
CA GLY A 437 -10.57 8.62 -16.26
C GLY A 437 -11.73 7.89 -15.59
N TYR A 438 -12.96 8.08 -16.09
CA TYR A 438 -14.17 7.42 -15.58
C TYR A 438 -14.49 6.09 -16.28
N ILE A 439 -13.64 5.67 -17.22
CA ILE A 439 -13.82 4.45 -18.02
C ILE A 439 -12.86 3.36 -17.51
N GLU A 440 -13.38 2.16 -17.27
CA GLU A 440 -12.63 1.02 -16.71
C GLU A 440 -11.47 0.49 -17.61
N GLN A 441 -11.33 0.99 -18.84
CA GLN A 441 -10.20 0.70 -19.70
C GLN A 441 -8.96 1.55 -19.36
N TRP A 442 -9.12 2.59 -18.52
CA TRP A 442 -8.03 3.45 -18.06
C TRP A 442 -7.61 3.06 -16.64
N PRO A 443 -6.31 3.02 -16.33
CA PRO A 443 -5.83 2.47 -15.06
C PRO A 443 -6.27 3.27 -13.83
N VAL A 444 -6.54 4.58 -14.00
CA VAL A 444 -6.88 5.49 -12.89
C VAL A 444 -8.20 5.13 -12.18
N ALA A 445 -9.17 4.52 -12.90
CA ALA A 445 -10.41 4.02 -12.30
C ALA A 445 -10.13 2.89 -11.30
N ARG A 446 -9.27 1.91 -11.66
CA ARG A 446 -8.82 0.83 -10.77
C ARG A 446 -8.04 1.39 -9.58
N LEU A 447 -7.11 2.33 -9.81
CA LEU A 447 -6.29 2.93 -8.76
C LEU A 447 -7.15 3.57 -7.66
N LEU A 448 -8.23 4.28 -8.02
CA LEU A 448 -9.16 4.84 -7.03
C LEU A 448 -9.89 3.75 -6.24
N ARG A 449 -10.38 2.71 -6.91
CA ARG A 449 -11.05 1.58 -6.25
C ARG A 449 -10.12 0.87 -5.27
N ASP A 450 -8.88 0.63 -5.67
CA ASP A 450 -7.85 -0.02 -4.85
C ASP A 450 -7.43 0.87 -3.67
N ALA A 451 -7.27 2.17 -3.87
CA ALA A 451 -6.87 3.11 -2.82
C ALA A 451 -7.81 3.10 -1.60
N GLN A 452 -9.13 2.90 -1.82
CA GLN A 452 -10.15 3.01 -0.77
C GLN A 452 -9.90 2.04 0.41
N VAL A 453 -9.36 0.86 0.17
CA VAL A 453 -9.13 -0.11 1.23
C VAL A 453 -8.02 0.30 2.20
N ASN A 454 -7.05 1.12 1.75
CA ASN A 454 -5.92 1.55 2.57
C ASN A 454 -6.34 2.36 3.81
N THR A 455 -7.48 3.04 3.78
CA THR A 455 -8.03 3.74 4.94
C THR A 455 -8.82 2.83 5.89
N ILE A 456 -9.00 1.55 5.57
CA ILE A 456 -9.85 0.60 6.31
C ILE A 456 -9.01 -0.45 7.03
N TRP A 457 -8.20 -1.22 6.29
CA TRP A 457 -7.43 -2.32 6.87
C TRP A 457 -6.29 -1.83 7.78
N GLU A 458 -5.86 -2.70 8.71
CA GLU A 458 -4.89 -2.39 9.78
C GLU A 458 -5.28 -1.17 10.65
N GLY A 459 -6.58 -0.92 10.74
CA GLY A 459 -7.20 0.14 11.51
C GLY A 459 -7.62 1.34 10.65
N ALA A 460 -8.90 1.68 10.72
CA ALA A 460 -9.42 2.92 10.14
C ALA A 460 -8.84 4.15 10.84
N ASP A 461 -8.97 5.34 10.25
CA ASP A 461 -8.40 6.59 10.75
C ASP A 461 -8.67 6.84 12.25
N ASN A 462 -9.90 6.60 12.70
CA ASN A 462 -10.23 6.76 14.12
C ASN A 462 -9.43 5.79 15.02
N VAL A 463 -9.20 4.55 14.56
CA VAL A 463 -8.40 3.57 15.30
C VAL A 463 -6.93 3.99 15.36
N LEU A 464 -6.40 4.56 14.27
CA LEU A 464 -5.04 5.12 14.24
C LEU A 464 -4.91 6.28 15.22
N CYS A 465 -5.90 7.19 15.25
CA CYS A 465 -5.93 8.31 16.20
C CYS A 465 -5.99 7.84 17.65
N LEU A 466 -6.78 6.80 17.95
CA LEU A 466 -6.80 6.19 19.29
C LEU A 466 -5.46 5.56 19.68
N ASP A 467 -4.72 5.01 18.70
CA ASP A 467 -3.38 4.48 18.96
C ASP A 467 -2.35 5.60 19.17
N VAL A 468 -2.43 6.71 18.43
CA VAL A 468 -1.64 7.93 18.70
C VAL A 468 -1.92 8.43 20.12
N ARG A 469 -3.19 8.55 20.53
CA ARG A 469 -3.57 8.88 21.89
C ARG A 469 -2.89 7.99 22.92
N ARG A 470 -2.99 6.66 22.72
CA ARG A 470 -2.37 5.69 23.64
C ARG A 470 -0.86 5.92 23.74
N GLY A 471 -0.18 6.14 22.61
CA GLY A 471 1.24 6.45 22.57
C GLY A 471 1.59 7.73 23.35
N ILE A 472 0.76 8.77 23.24
CA ILE A 472 0.97 10.02 23.97
C ILE A 472 0.71 9.83 25.47
N GLU A 473 -0.45 9.26 25.85
CA GLU A 473 -0.89 9.19 27.26
C GLU A 473 -0.16 8.15 28.10
N LYS A 474 0.18 7.00 27.51
CA LYS A 474 0.73 5.84 28.24
C LYS A 474 2.22 5.62 28.05
N GLU A 475 2.77 6.11 26.96
CA GLU A 475 4.13 5.78 26.54
C GLU A 475 5.02 7.03 26.32
N SER A 476 4.47 8.24 26.46
CA SER A 476 5.13 9.54 26.16
C SER A 476 5.82 9.57 24.80
N ALA A 477 5.32 8.78 23.85
CA ALA A 477 5.96 8.55 22.55
C ALA A 477 5.99 9.79 21.64
N HIS A 478 5.25 10.85 22.00
CA HIS A 478 5.32 12.14 21.33
C HIS A 478 6.65 12.88 21.56
N GLU A 479 7.36 12.61 22.67
CA GLU A 479 8.64 13.24 22.96
C GLU A 479 9.70 12.84 21.92
N ALA A 480 9.87 11.54 21.68
CA ALA A 480 10.79 11.06 20.64
C ALA A 480 10.39 11.50 19.23
N TRP A 481 9.08 11.65 18.97
CA TRP A 481 8.60 12.19 17.72
C TRP A 481 8.94 13.69 17.58
N LEU A 482 8.75 14.50 18.63
CA LEU A 482 9.13 15.90 18.66
C LEU A 482 10.63 16.08 18.41
N ASP A 483 11.47 15.28 19.06
CA ASP A 483 12.91 15.29 18.85
C ASP A 483 13.27 15.02 17.38
N ARG A 484 12.63 14.02 16.77
CA ARG A 484 12.85 13.66 15.36
C ARG A 484 12.46 14.80 14.40
N VAL A 485 11.26 15.38 14.57
CA VAL A 485 10.79 16.43 13.67
C VAL A 485 11.57 17.74 13.85
N ARG A 486 12.01 18.07 15.07
CA ARG A 486 12.89 19.23 15.33
C ARG A 486 14.26 19.04 14.70
N ALA A 487 14.85 17.86 14.84
CA ALA A 487 16.12 17.55 14.20
C ALA A 487 16.03 17.66 12.68
N ALA A 488 14.96 17.15 12.08
CA ALA A 488 14.72 17.23 10.64
C ALA A 488 14.54 18.68 10.16
N ALA A 489 13.68 19.46 10.82
CA ALA A 489 13.47 20.87 10.48
C ALA A 489 14.73 21.72 10.69
N GLY A 490 15.51 21.44 11.75
CA GLY A 490 16.77 22.12 12.04
C GLY A 490 17.87 21.92 11.00
N ALA A 491 17.77 20.88 10.18
CA ALA A 491 18.72 20.64 9.08
C ALA A 491 18.70 21.73 8.00
N GLY A 492 17.60 22.49 7.87
CA GLY A 492 17.48 23.60 6.91
C GLY A 492 18.37 24.80 7.19
N GLY A 493 18.84 24.93 8.43
CA GLY A 493 19.68 26.06 8.87
C GLY A 493 18.86 27.30 9.28
N GLY A 494 19.56 28.28 9.88
CA GLY A 494 18.91 29.46 10.51
C GLY A 494 18.34 30.50 9.53
N ASP A 495 18.80 30.50 8.29
CA ASP A 495 18.38 31.47 7.25
C ASP A 495 17.29 30.93 6.31
N ASP A 496 16.72 29.75 6.60
CA ASP A 496 15.67 29.12 5.79
C ASP A 496 14.28 29.45 6.37
N ASP A 497 13.56 30.36 5.73
CA ASP A 497 12.20 30.78 6.12
C ASP A 497 11.23 29.58 6.22
N THR A 498 11.41 28.55 5.38
CA THR A 498 10.58 27.34 5.40
C THR A 498 10.89 26.53 6.66
N ALA A 499 12.16 26.35 6.99
CA ALA A 499 12.58 25.68 8.23
C ALA A 499 12.05 26.42 9.47
N ALA A 500 12.12 27.76 9.48
CA ALA A 500 11.60 28.59 10.56
C ALA A 500 10.09 28.42 10.74
N LEU A 501 9.32 28.43 9.64
CA LEU A 501 7.87 28.16 9.67
C LEU A 501 7.57 26.75 10.23
N VAL A 502 8.30 25.73 9.78
CA VAL A 502 8.09 24.34 10.24
C VAL A 502 8.40 24.22 11.73
N LEU A 503 9.51 24.82 12.22
CA LEU A 503 9.85 24.83 13.66
C LEU A 503 8.76 25.52 14.49
N GLN A 504 8.25 26.67 14.03
CA GLN A 504 7.11 27.33 14.69
C GLN A 504 5.90 26.42 14.77
N ARG A 505 5.57 25.67 13.70
CA ARG A 505 4.44 24.74 13.70
C ARG A 505 4.65 23.54 14.62
N ILE A 506 5.88 23.05 14.75
CA ILE A 506 6.24 22.03 15.73
C ILE A 506 5.91 22.50 17.13
N ASP A 507 6.32 23.74 17.50
CA ASP A 507 6.04 24.30 18.82
C ASP A 507 4.53 24.49 19.07
N GLU A 508 3.77 24.92 18.06
CA GLU A 508 2.32 25.02 18.13
C GLU A 508 1.64 23.66 18.33
N VAL A 509 2.12 22.59 17.66
CA VAL A 509 1.63 21.22 17.83
C VAL A 509 1.97 20.69 19.21
N GLU A 510 3.18 20.93 19.73
CA GLU A 510 3.55 20.56 21.09
C GLU A 510 2.64 21.25 22.12
N ALA A 511 2.41 22.55 21.98
CA ALA A 511 1.47 23.28 22.82
C ALA A 511 0.04 22.76 22.68
N ALA A 512 -0.38 22.34 21.48
CA ALA A 512 -1.69 21.72 21.24
C ALA A 512 -1.82 20.35 21.92
N ILE A 513 -0.77 19.52 21.90
CA ILE A 513 -0.73 18.26 22.66
C ILE A 513 -0.91 18.53 24.15
N GLY A 514 -0.21 19.54 24.70
CA GLY A 514 -0.36 19.94 26.11
C GLY A 514 -1.80 20.34 26.44
N ARG A 515 -2.44 21.19 25.64
CA ARG A 515 -3.86 21.59 25.82
C ARG A 515 -4.79 20.40 25.68
N TRP A 516 -4.58 19.55 24.69
CA TRP A 516 -5.40 18.36 24.42
C TRP A 516 -5.40 17.39 25.60
N ARG A 517 -4.26 17.17 26.27
CA ARG A 517 -4.16 16.31 27.47
C ARG A 517 -5.00 16.81 28.64
N GLY A 518 -5.31 18.08 28.69
CA GLY A 518 -6.18 18.68 29.72
C GLY A 518 -7.68 18.61 29.42
N LEU A 519 -8.09 18.11 28.26
CA LEU A 519 -9.49 18.02 27.89
C LEU A 519 -10.19 16.85 28.61
N GLU A 520 -11.50 17.01 28.79
CA GLU A 520 -12.37 15.89 29.16
C GLU A 520 -12.29 14.81 28.07
N ARG A 521 -12.46 13.54 28.43
CA ARG A 521 -12.20 12.38 27.59
C ARG A 521 -12.94 12.44 26.25
N SER A 522 -14.24 12.69 26.24
CA SER A 522 -15.04 12.71 25.03
C SER A 522 -14.67 13.87 24.12
N ALA A 523 -14.41 15.04 24.70
CA ALA A 523 -13.91 16.22 24.01
C ALA A 523 -12.52 16.00 23.41
N GLY A 524 -11.65 15.31 24.15
CA GLY A 524 -10.32 14.91 23.68
C GLY A 524 -10.39 13.94 22.52
N GLU A 525 -11.22 12.89 22.61
CA GLU A 525 -11.43 11.92 21.53
C GLU A 525 -11.93 12.57 20.23
N ALA A 526 -12.89 13.48 20.32
CA ALA A 526 -13.44 14.20 19.17
C ALA A 526 -12.39 15.09 18.45
N ARG A 527 -11.27 15.42 19.10
CA ARG A 527 -10.20 16.29 18.56
C ARG A 527 -8.93 15.54 18.18
N LEU A 528 -8.92 14.20 18.28
CA LEU A 528 -7.76 13.39 17.91
C LEU A 528 -7.43 13.45 16.42
N TYR A 529 -8.45 13.41 15.56
CA TYR A 529 -8.23 13.40 14.12
C TYR A 529 -7.54 14.67 13.64
N PRO A 530 -8.02 15.91 13.92
CA PRO A 530 -7.31 17.12 13.53
C PRO A 530 -5.92 17.24 14.17
N LEU A 531 -5.72 16.81 15.43
CA LEU A 531 -4.41 16.79 16.07
C LEU A 531 -3.46 15.83 15.35
N SER A 532 -3.89 14.59 15.08
CA SER A 532 -3.07 13.59 14.37
C SER A 532 -2.74 14.03 12.95
N THR A 533 -3.67 14.68 12.25
CA THR A 533 -3.44 15.24 10.92
C THR A 533 -2.39 16.35 10.96
N ALA A 534 -2.50 17.29 11.90
CA ALA A 534 -1.51 18.35 12.08
C ALA A 534 -0.11 17.77 12.40
N MET A 535 -0.04 16.76 13.26
CA MET A 535 1.21 16.04 13.54
C MET A 535 1.80 15.42 12.27
N SER A 536 0.99 14.75 11.45
CA SER A 536 1.45 14.13 10.20
C SER A 536 1.95 15.18 9.20
N SER A 537 1.23 16.30 9.03
CA SER A 537 1.62 17.37 8.10
C SER A 537 2.93 18.05 8.51
N VAL A 538 3.10 18.34 9.79
CA VAL A 538 4.36 18.90 10.32
C VAL A 538 5.51 17.91 10.15
N TYR A 539 5.25 16.61 10.37
CA TYR A 539 6.26 15.58 10.17
C TYR A 539 6.74 15.53 8.71
N ALA A 540 5.80 15.51 7.75
CA ALA A 540 6.13 15.54 6.33
C ALA A 540 6.96 16.79 5.95
N ALA A 541 6.54 17.97 6.41
CA ALA A 541 7.24 19.21 6.13
C ALA A 541 8.66 19.21 6.69
N ALA A 542 8.87 18.74 7.92
CA ALA A 542 10.18 18.62 8.54
C ALA A 542 11.11 17.70 7.73
N LEU A 543 10.62 16.56 7.26
CA LEU A 543 11.39 15.63 6.43
C LEU A 543 11.70 16.18 5.03
N LEU A 544 10.82 17.00 4.47
CA LEU A 544 11.10 17.70 3.21
C LEU A 544 12.22 18.74 3.40
N VAL A 545 12.23 19.49 4.51
CA VAL A 545 13.33 20.42 4.85
C VAL A 545 14.65 19.66 4.99
N GLU A 546 14.66 18.56 5.72
CA GLU A 546 15.85 17.70 5.87
C GLU A 546 16.34 17.15 4.52
N SER A 547 15.40 16.71 3.67
CA SER A 547 15.73 16.21 2.32
C SER A 547 16.27 17.33 1.42
N ALA A 548 15.71 18.54 1.52
CA ALA A 548 16.17 19.71 0.78
C ALA A 548 17.60 20.11 1.16
N ALA A 549 17.93 20.09 2.45
CA ALA A 549 19.28 20.36 2.93
C ALA A 549 20.29 19.34 2.37
N TRP A 550 19.93 18.05 2.42
CA TRP A 550 20.76 16.98 1.88
C TRP A 550 20.93 17.08 0.35
N GLU A 551 19.84 17.32 -0.41
CA GLU A 551 19.92 17.45 -1.87
C GLU A 551 20.76 18.67 -2.30
N ARG A 552 20.69 19.78 -1.56
CA ARG A 552 21.52 20.95 -1.79
C ARG A 552 23.00 20.64 -1.57
N GLU A 553 23.33 19.96 -0.47
CA GLU A 553 24.72 19.62 -0.12
C GLU A 553 25.31 18.57 -1.08
N VAL A 554 24.57 17.51 -1.38
CA VAL A 554 25.10 16.33 -2.08
C VAL A 554 24.87 16.40 -3.60
N LEU A 555 23.70 16.91 -4.03
CA LEU A 555 23.31 16.95 -5.44
C LEU A 555 23.46 18.35 -6.06
N GLY A 556 23.69 19.40 -5.25
CA GLY A 556 23.73 20.78 -5.71
C GLY A 556 22.37 21.29 -6.24
N SER A 557 21.26 20.73 -5.77
CA SER A 557 19.90 21.04 -6.26
C SER A 557 19.05 21.71 -5.20
N ASP A 558 18.39 22.80 -5.56
CA ASP A 558 17.42 23.52 -4.71
C ASP A 558 15.96 23.11 -4.99
N ARG A 559 15.74 22.13 -5.86
CA ARG A 559 14.38 21.70 -6.23
C ARG A 559 13.57 21.20 -5.02
N LYS A 560 14.18 20.39 -4.16
CA LYS A 560 13.50 19.89 -2.96
C LYS A 560 13.15 21.01 -1.98
N ALA A 561 13.93 22.09 -1.94
CA ALA A 561 13.59 23.28 -1.16
C ALA A 561 12.33 23.97 -1.70
N LEU A 562 12.13 24.00 -3.03
CA LEU A 562 10.88 24.46 -3.62
C LEU A 562 9.70 23.59 -3.18
N VAL A 563 9.85 22.25 -3.26
CA VAL A 563 8.81 21.30 -2.81
C VAL A 563 8.48 21.51 -1.33
N ALA A 564 9.49 21.62 -0.46
CA ALA A 564 9.31 21.87 0.97
C ALA A 564 8.54 23.18 1.24
N ARG A 565 8.89 24.25 0.52
CA ARG A 565 8.24 25.55 0.66
C ARG A 565 6.80 25.53 0.20
N LEU A 566 6.50 24.93 -0.95
CA LEU A 566 5.14 24.80 -1.47
C LEU A 566 4.29 23.96 -0.52
N TYR A 567 4.80 22.83 -0.04
CA TYR A 567 4.10 22.01 0.93
C TYR A 567 3.81 22.77 2.25
N ALA A 568 4.81 23.45 2.80
CA ALA A 568 4.63 24.21 4.04
C ALA A 568 3.60 25.35 3.86
N ARG A 569 3.58 26.02 2.72
CA ARG A 569 2.56 27.05 2.42
C ARG A 569 1.15 26.45 2.36
N SER A 570 0.97 25.35 1.63
CA SER A 570 -0.37 24.75 1.43
C SER A 570 -0.91 24.09 2.70
N HIS A 571 -0.07 23.45 3.50
CA HIS A 571 -0.52 22.63 4.63
C HIS A 571 -0.28 23.21 6.01
N LEU A 572 0.65 24.18 6.15
CA LEU A 572 1.04 24.72 7.45
C LEU A 572 0.75 26.21 7.61
N ALA A 573 0.65 27.00 6.52
CA ALA A 573 0.40 28.43 6.64
C ALA A 573 -0.98 28.73 7.23
N HIS A 574 -1.08 29.84 7.96
CA HIS A 574 -2.36 30.37 8.41
C HIS A 574 -3.02 31.22 7.30
N GLY A 575 -4.35 31.32 7.32
CA GLY A 575 -5.10 32.22 6.44
C GLY A 575 -6.01 31.52 5.41
N GLY A 576 -5.89 30.21 5.29
CA GLY A 576 -6.72 29.42 4.37
C GLY A 576 -6.46 29.74 2.88
N PRO A 577 -7.35 29.34 1.95
CA PRO A 577 -7.10 29.42 0.50
C PRO A 577 -6.85 30.85 -0.03
N LEU A 578 -7.36 31.89 0.64
CA LEU A 578 -7.15 33.27 0.20
C LEU A 578 -5.72 33.76 0.42
N ALA A 579 -4.99 33.17 1.38
CA ALA A 579 -3.60 33.53 1.63
C ALA A 579 -2.68 33.15 0.45
N GLU A 580 -3.07 32.22 -0.40
CA GLU A 580 -2.33 31.87 -1.62
C GLU A 580 -2.22 33.04 -2.60
N LEU A 581 -3.21 33.96 -2.60
CA LEU A 581 -3.20 35.14 -3.48
C LEU A 581 -2.06 36.11 -3.13
N ASP A 582 -1.55 36.06 -1.92
CA ASP A 582 -0.48 36.93 -1.43
C ASP A 582 0.93 36.32 -1.65
N HIS A 583 0.99 35.09 -2.15
CA HIS A 583 2.26 34.39 -2.41
C HIS A 583 2.67 34.48 -3.90
N PRO A 584 3.98 34.48 -4.19
CA PRO A 584 4.49 34.35 -5.56
C PRO A 584 3.99 33.03 -6.20
N ALA A 585 3.68 33.06 -7.51
CA ALA A 585 3.25 31.92 -8.29
C ALA A 585 4.43 30.98 -8.66
N GLU A 586 5.25 30.59 -7.67
CA GLU A 586 6.44 29.76 -7.86
C GLU A 586 6.10 28.37 -8.43
N ASP A 587 4.92 27.85 -8.12
CA ASP A 587 4.38 26.62 -8.67
C ASP A 587 4.23 26.67 -10.20
N LEU A 588 3.90 27.82 -10.76
CA LEU A 588 3.83 28.06 -12.21
C LEU A 588 5.18 28.46 -12.80
N GLU A 589 5.88 29.41 -12.16
CA GLU A 589 7.18 29.92 -12.63
C GLU A 589 8.24 28.83 -12.71
N ARG A 590 8.20 27.88 -11.77
CA ARG A 590 9.14 26.76 -11.64
C ARG A 590 8.48 25.38 -11.93
N PHE A 591 7.35 25.37 -12.61
CA PHE A 591 6.60 24.13 -12.89
C PHE A 591 7.43 23.10 -13.65
N LYS A 592 8.23 23.54 -14.63
CA LYS A 592 9.10 22.63 -15.36
C LYS A 592 10.11 21.93 -14.45
N GLU A 593 10.65 22.61 -13.46
CA GLU A 593 11.59 22.05 -12.50
C GLU A 593 10.90 21.02 -11.58
N LEU A 594 9.68 21.32 -11.15
CA LEU A 594 8.86 20.34 -10.39
C LEU A 594 8.61 19.08 -11.21
N TRP A 595 8.21 19.25 -12.47
CA TRP A 595 7.92 18.16 -13.40
C TRP A 595 9.15 17.29 -13.66
N ASP A 596 10.26 17.88 -14.09
CA ASP A 596 11.49 17.15 -14.47
C ASP A 596 12.06 16.34 -13.28
N GLY A 597 11.90 16.81 -12.05
CA GLY A 597 12.27 16.06 -10.86
C GLY A 597 11.23 15.05 -10.39
N ALA A 598 10.01 15.10 -10.91
CA ALA A 598 8.96 14.13 -10.60
C ALA A 598 8.93 12.97 -11.60
N LEU A 599 9.20 13.21 -12.88
CA LEU A 599 9.10 12.19 -13.94
C LEU A 599 10.13 12.42 -15.04
N VAL A 600 10.96 11.42 -15.29
CA VAL A 600 11.78 11.29 -16.50
C VAL A 600 11.13 10.25 -17.43
N ASP A 601 10.77 10.64 -18.63
CA ASP A 601 10.20 9.73 -19.65
C ASP A 601 11.12 9.70 -20.87
N ASP A 602 11.91 8.67 -20.96
CA ASP A 602 12.90 8.43 -22.01
C ASP A 602 12.29 7.98 -23.36
N ARG A 603 10.99 7.64 -23.37
CA ARG A 603 10.26 7.26 -24.61
C ARG A 603 10.03 8.45 -25.55
N THR A 604 10.25 9.66 -25.07
CA THR A 604 10.01 10.90 -25.82
C THR A 604 11.28 11.53 -26.40
N THR A 605 12.45 10.99 -26.08
CA THR A 605 13.75 11.35 -26.64
C THR A 605 14.14 10.43 -27.78
#